data_3c7a4dfafa952aa63f2e08c3265140e9
#
_entry.id   3c7a4dfafa952aa63f2e08c3265140e9
#
_cell.length_a   1.000
_cell.length_b   1.000
_cell.length_c   1.000
_cell.angle_alpha   90.00
_cell.angle_beta   90.00
_cell.angle_gamma   90.00
#
_symmetry.space_group_name_H-M   'P 1'
#
loop_
_entity.id
_entity.type
_entity.pdbx_description
1 polymer ?
#
loop_
_entity_poly.entity_id
_entity_poly.type
_entity_poly.pdbx_seq_one_letter_code
_entity_poly.pdbx_strand_id
1 'polypeptide(L)'
;MSQITREQMLQVFKNRCSTRYYDPNKKISQEDFAAILEFARLSPSSVGSEPWKFLVIQNKALRDKLKPFSWGMQYQLDDCSHLVIILAKKNARYDTPFFRDVAVRRGLQGEQLEKALEKYKGLQEVEMKTAESERALFDWTSKQTYIALANMLTGAAAIGVDSCPIEGFNYDKMNEVLAAEGLFDPNE
;
A
#
# COMPACT_ATOMS: atom_id res chain seq x y z
N MET A 1 24.83 -12.19 -9.27
CA MET A 1 23.57 -11.79 -9.90
C MET A 1 23.88 -10.96 -11.12
N SER A 2 23.35 -11.31 -12.31
CA SER A 2 23.45 -10.43 -13.48
C SER A 2 22.63 -9.19 -13.22
N GLN A 3 23.22 -8.01 -13.41
CA GLN A 3 22.50 -6.74 -13.29
C GLN A 3 21.51 -6.58 -14.44
N ILE A 4 20.31 -6.11 -14.12
CA ILE A 4 19.32 -5.70 -15.15
C ILE A 4 19.92 -4.52 -15.92
N THR A 5 19.91 -4.58 -17.24
CA THR A 5 20.41 -3.47 -18.06
C THR A 5 19.44 -2.29 -18.05
N ARG A 6 19.95 -1.11 -18.40
CA ARG A 6 19.14 0.10 -18.56
C ARG A 6 18.02 -0.10 -19.59
N GLU A 7 18.34 -0.74 -20.70
CA GLU A 7 17.43 -1.03 -21.80
C GLU A 7 16.30 -1.96 -21.36
N GLN A 8 16.62 -3.02 -20.60
CA GLN A 8 15.63 -3.93 -20.01
C GLN A 8 14.70 -3.19 -19.06
N MET A 9 15.24 -2.34 -18.20
CA MET A 9 14.41 -1.57 -17.26
C MET A 9 13.50 -0.57 -17.97
N LEU A 10 14.01 0.14 -18.98
CA LEU A 10 13.19 1.03 -19.82
C LEU A 10 12.07 0.28 -20.53
N GLN A 11 12.30 -0.97 -20.96
CA GLN A 11 11.28 -1.79 -21.58
C GLN A 11 10.15 -2.15 -20.60
N VAL A 12 10.47 -2.43 -19.32
CA VAL A 12 9.46 -2.64 -18.27
C VAL A 12 8.53 -1.44 -18.16
N PHE A 13 9.07 -0.21 -18.08
CA PHE A 13 8.28 1.01 -18.02
C PHE A 13 7.43 1.25 -19.27
N LYS A 14 7.93 0.92 -20.46
CA LYS A 14 7.18 1.05 -21.72
C LYS A 14 6.04 0.04 -21.83
N ASN A 15 6.24 -1.17 -21.32
CA ASN A 15 5.25 -2.26 -21.38
C ASN A 15 4.17 -2.11 -20.30
N ARG A 16 4.50 -1.51 -19.12
CA ARG A 16 3.55 -1.32 -18.04
C ARG A 16 2.38 -0.44 -18.51
N CYS A 17 1.19 -0.96 -18.47
CA CYS A 17 -0.04 -0.23 -18.76
C CYS A 17 -1.08 -0.46 -17.66
N SER A 18 -2.14 0.35 -17.65
CA SER A 18 -3.30 0.16 -16.77
C SER A 18 -4.32 -0.72 -17.48
N THR A 19 -4.18 -2.03 -17.29
CA THR A 19 -5.01 -3.05 -17.96
C THR A 19 -6.44 -3.00 -17.45
N ARG A 20 -7.40 -2.86 -18.37
CA ARG A 20 -8.82 -2.68 -18.03
C ARG A 20 -9.62 -3.97 -17.99
N TYR A 21 -9.19 -4.97 -18.74
CA TYR A 21 -9.86 -6.25 -18.88
C TYR A 21 -8.84 -7.38 -18.73
N TYR A 22 -9.16 -8.35 -17.91
CA TYR A 22 -8.32 -9.52 -17.68
C TYR A 22 -9.01 -10.78 -18.20
N ASP A 23 -8.25 -11.79 -18.55
CA ASP A 23 -8.78 -13.12 -18.84
C ASP A 23 -9.18 -13.80 -17.52
N PRO A 24 -10.47 -14.03 -17.25
CA PRO A 24 -10.93 -14.60 -15.98
C PRO A 24 -10.42 -16.02 -15.74
N ASN A 25 -9.97 -16.72 -16.81
CA ASN A 25 -9.45 -18.07 -16.73
C ASN A 25 -7.94 -18.11 -16.42
N LYS A 26 -7.25 -16.96 -16.53
CA LYS A 26 -5.83 -16.85 -16.19
C LYS A 26 -5.66 -16.35 -14.77
N LYS A 27 -4.87 -17.06 -13.99
CA LYS A 27 -4.54 -16.66 -12.61
C LYS A 27 -3.03 -16.55 -12.46
N ILE A 28 -2.62 -15.58 -11.67
CA ILE A 28 -1.21 -15.40 -11.30
C ILE A 28 -0.79 -16.59 -10.42
N SER A 29 0.42 -17.09 -10.57
CA SER A 29 0.97 -18.11 -9.68
C SER A 29 1.10 -17.57 -8.25
N GLN A 30 1.07 -18.43 -7.25
CA GLN A 30 1.28 -18.01 -5.86
C GLN A 30 2.67 -17.41 -5.66
N GLU A 31 3.67 -17.91 -6.38
CA GLU A 31 5.05 -17.44 -6.33
C GLU A 31 5.17 -16.01 -6.89
N ASP A 32 4.60 -15.75 -8.07
CA ASP A 32 4.58 -14.40 -8.67
C ASP A 32 3.81 -13.42 -7.81
N PHE A 33 2.67 -13.83 -7.24
CA PHE A 33 1.90 -12.96 -6.37
C PHE A 33 2.63 -12.65 -5.06
N ALA A 34 3.31 -13.63 -4.47
CA ALA A 34 4.16 -13.42 -3.31
C ALA A 34 5.29 -12.42 -3.61
N ALA A 35 5.92 -12.54 -4.79
CA ALA A 35 6.94 -11.58 -5.23
C ALA A 35 6.37 -10.15 -5.37
N ILE A 36 5.15 -9.98 -5.91
CA ILE A 36 4.49 -8.67 -6.02
C ILE A 36 4.25 -8.06 -4.63
N LEU A 37 3.80 -8.84 -3.65
CA LEU A 37 3.63 -8.35 -2.27
C LEU A 37 4.98 -8.00 -1.62
N GLU A 38 6.03 -8.74 -1.94
CA GLU A 38 7.39 -8.47 -1.45
C GLU A 38 7.96 -7.17 -2.04
N PHE A 39 7.67 -6.84 -3.31
CA PHE A 39 8.01 -5.52 -3.88
C PHE A 39 7.37 -4.37 -3.11
N ALA A 40 6.12 -4.56 -2.64
CA ALA A 40 5.46 -3.59 -1.78
C ALA A 40 6.14 -3.49 -0.41
N ARG A 41 6.41 -4.62 0.23
CA ARG A 41 7.02 -4.69 1.56
C ARG A 41 8.42 -4.07 1.60
N LEU A 42 9.21 -4.26 0.55
CA LEU A 42 10.57 -3.72 0.41
C LEU A 42 10.60 -2.26 -0.02
N SER A 43 9.45 -1.62 -0.21
CA SER A 43 9.38 -0.23 -0.62
C SER A 43 9.92 0.71 0.46
N PRO A 44 10.68 1.75 0.09
CA PRO A 44 11.09 2.77 1.06
C PRO A 44 9.89 3.62 1.47
N SER A 45 9.96 4.17 2.68
CA SER A 45 8.99 5.15 3.17
C SER A 45 9.71 6.24 3.96
N SER A 46 9.06 7.39 4.15
CA SER A 46 9.60 8.48 4.95
C SER A 46 9.92 7.96 6.35
N VAL A 47 11.16 8.20 6.79
CA VAL A 47 11.77 7.68 8.02
C VAL A 47 11.63 6.16 8.21
N GLY A 48 11.36 5.43 7.12
CA GLY A 48 11.09 3.98 7.12
C GLY A 48 9.91 3.61 8.00
N SER A 49 8.90 4.43 8.04
CA SER A 49 7.72 4.25 8.90
C SER A 49 6.79 3.13 8.43
N GLU A 50 6.76 2.83 7.11
CA GLU A 50 5.92 1.78 6.53
C GLU A 50 4.45 1.88 6.99
N PRO A 51 3.79 3.05 6.83
CA PRO A 51 2.47 3.30 7.39
C PRO A 51 1.35 2.73 6.50
N TRP A 52 1.46 1.47 6.12
CA TRP A 52 0.55 0.79 5.20
C TRP A 52 0.17 -0.62 5.67
N LYS A 53 -0.94 -1.10 5.14
CA LYS A 53 -1.38 -2.49 5.22
C LYS A 53 -1.93 -2.89 3.85
N PHE A 54 -1.70 -4.13 3.45
CA PHE A 54 -2.20 -4.68 2.19
C PHE A 54 -3.28 -5.72 2.48
N LEU A 55 -4.50 -5.48 2.00
CA LEU A 55 -5.59 -6.43 2.07
C LEU A 55 -5.72 -7.15 0.72
N VAL A 56 -5.60 -8.46 0.73
CA VAL A 56 -5.79 -9.31 -0.46
C VAL A 56 -7.22 -9.85 -0.47
N ILE A 57 -8.04 -9.37 -1.39
CA ILE A 57 -9.46 -9.70 -1.45
C ILE A 57 -9.69 -10.74 -2.56
N GLN A 58 -9.78 -12.02 -2.16
CA GLN A 58 -10.06 -13.14 -3.06
C GLN A 58 -11.50 -13.65 -2.94
N ASN A 59 -12.19 -13.33 -1.86
CA ASN A 59 -13.57 -13.74 -1.63
C ASN A 59 -14.50 -13.04 -2.63
N LYS A 60 -15.16 -13.82 -3.50
CA LYS A 60 -16.06 -13.28 -4.54
C LYS A 60 -17.25 -12.54 -3.91
N ALA A 61 -17.86 -13.05 -2.85
CA ALA A 61 -18.99 -12.40 -2.20
C ALA A 61 -18.61 -11.01 -1.66
N LEU A 62 -17.37 -10.85 -1.16
CA LEU A 62 -16.87 -9.54 -0.74
C LEU A 62 -16.63 -8.63 -1.94
N ARG A 63 -16.01 -9.11 -3.03
CA ARG A 63 -15.85 -8.32 -4.26
C ARG A 63 -17.21 -7.84 -4.80
N ASP A 64 -18.25 -8.70 -4.75
CA ASP A 64 -19.60 -8.35 -5.18
C ASP A 64 -20.23 -7.27 -4.28
N LYS A 65 -19.95 -7.27 -2.96
CA LYS A 65 -20.35 -6.19 -2.05
C LYS A 65 -19.66 -4.84 -2.35
N LEU A 66 -18.41 -4.88 -2.81
CA LEU A 66 -17.64 -3.67 -3.15
C LEU A 66 -18.04 -3.07 -4.51
N LYS A 67 -18.56 -3.87 -5.43
CA LYS A 67 -18.82 -3.51 -6.81
C LYS A 67 -19.76 -2.30 -7.00
N PRO A 68 -20.89 -2.15 -6.25
CA PRO A 68 -21.84 -1.05 -6.48
C PRO A 68 -21.26 0.36 -6.34
N PHE A 69 -20.18 0.51 -5.58
CA PHE A 69 -19.54 1.82 -5.35
C PHE A 69 -18.10 1.89 -5.84
N SER A 70 -17.72 0.98 -6.74
CA SER A 70 -16.38 0.84 -7.34
C SER A 70 -16.41 1.09 -8.84
N TRP A 71 -16.80 2.30 -9.23
CA TRP A 71 -17.04 2.66 -10.65
C TRP A 71 -15.77 2.56 -11.53
N GLY A 72 -14.58 2.65 -10.93
CA GLY A 72 -13.30 2.55 -11.64
C GLY A 72 -12.81 1.12 -11.89
N MET A 73 -13.46 0.10 -11.31
CA MET A 73 -13.01 -1.31 -11.38
C MET A 73 -14.14 -2.33 -11.57
N GLN A 74 -15.21 -1.94 -12.27
CA GLN A 74 -16.41 -2.77 -12.45
C GLN A 74 -16.10 -4.14 -13.08
N TYR A 75 -15.24 -4.17 -14.10
CA TYR A 75 -14.84 -5.40 -14.78
C TYR A 75 -13.73 -6.13 -14.02
N GLN A 76 -12.75 -5.38 -13.50
CA GLN A 76 -11.61 -5.95 -12.79
C GLN A 76 -12.01 -6.72 -11.53
N LEU A 77 -13.09 -6.32 -10.84
CA LEU A 77 -13.61 -7.05 -9.67
C LEU A 77 -14.04 -8.48 -10.01
N ASP A 78 -14.56 -8.70 -11.22
CA ASP A 78 -14.95 -10.03 -11.68
C ASP A 78 -13.74 -10.84 -12.22
N ASP A 79 -12.90 -10.20 -13.01
CA ASP A 79 -11.94 -10.87 -13.90
C ASP A 79 -10.53 -11.00 -13.30
N CYS A 80 -10.10 -10.04 -12.45
CA CYS A 80 -8.74 -10.03 -11.97
C CYS A 80 -8.38 -11.27 -11.13
N SER A 81 -7.15 -11.71 -11.27
CA SER A 81 -6.60 -12.78 -10.44
C SER A 81 -6.61 -12.40 -8.97
N HIS A 82 -6.03 -11.25 -8.64
CA HIS A 82 -5.94 -10.75 -7.27
C HIS A 82 -6.39 -9.29 -7.21
N LEU A 83 -7.15 -8.94 -6.16
CA LEU A 83 -7.44 -7.57 -5.76
C LEU A 83 -6.65 -7.24 -4.50
N VAL A 84 -5.85 -6.20 -4.55
CA VAL A 84 -5.10 -5.69 -3.38
C VAL A 84 -5.59 -4.29 -3.05
N ILE A 85 -6.07 -4.11 -1.82
CA ILE A 85 -6.44 -2.81 -1.28
C ILE A 85 -5.31 -2.35 -0.37
N ILE A 86 -4.77 -1.16 -0.63
CA ILE A 86 -3.69 -0.57 0.16
C ILE A 86 -4.31 0.43 1.14
N LEU A 87 -4.13 0.17 2.43
CA LEU A 87 -4.59 1.04 3.51
C LEU A 87 -3.44 1.92 3.98
N ALA A 88 -3.73 3.20 4.25
CA ALA A 88 -2.83 4.13 4.91
C ALA A 88 -3.19 4.24 6.39
N LYS A 89 -2.18 4.25 7.28
CA LYS A 89 -2.40 4.38 8.71
C LYS A 89 -2.84 5.80 9.07
N LYS A 90 -3.95 5.93 9.81
CA LYS A 90 -4.51 7.19 10.26
C LYS A 90 -3.64 7.89 11.32
N ASN A 91 -3.33 7.19 12.37
CA ASN A 91 -2.70 7.76 13.57
C ASN A 91 -1.20 7.46 13.64
N ALA A 92 -0.45 7.63 12.53
CA ALA A 92 1.00 7.48 12.50
C ALA A 92 1.70 8.70 13.15
N ARG A 93 1.32 9.04 14.38
CA ARG A 93 1.85 10.16 15.14
C ARG A 93 2.99 9.69 16.05
N TYR A 94 3.98 10.54 16.27
CA TYR A 94 5.19 10.23 17.04
C TYR A 94 4.91 9.75 18.47
N ASP A 95 3.83 10.22 19.12
CA ASP A 95 3.43 9.92 20.49
C ASP A 95 2.46 8.72 20.59
N THR A 96 2.22 8.03 19.50
CA THR A 96 1.43 6.79 19.47
C THR A 96 2.33 5.55 19.55
N PRO A 97 1.80 4.37 19.90
CA PRO A 97 2.55 3.12 19.86
C PRO A 97 3.21 2.83 18.51
N PHE A 98 2.63 3.32 17.42
CA PHE A 98 3.11 3.05 16.06
C PHE A 98 4.60 3.34 15.85
N PHE A 99 5.08 4.56 16.20
CA PHE A 99 6.50 4.89 16.02
C PHE A 99 7.42 4.18 17.00
N ARG A 100 6.94 3.89 18.22
CA ARG A 100 7.66 3.05 19.16
C ARG A 100 7.87 1.65 18.58
N ASP A 101 6.83 1.04 18.02
CA ASP A 101 6.88 -0.28 17.39
C ASP A 101 7.80 -0.28 16.16
N VAL A 102 7.77 0.78 15.34
CA VAL A 102 8.72 0.97 14.23
C VAL A 102 10.16 0.98 14.72
N ALA A 103 10.46 1.73 15.78
CA ALA A 103 11.80 1.84 16.33
C ALA A 103 12.27 0.52 16.96
N VAL A 104 11.38 -0.18 17.69
CA VAL A 104 11.67 -1.49 18.30
C VAL A 104 11.95 -2.55 17.23
N ARG A 105 11.14 -2.60 16.14
CA ARG A 105 11.40 -3.52 15.02
C ARG A 105 12.77 -3.30 14.37
N ARG A 106 13.33 -2.10 14.48
CA ARG A 106 14.68 -1.75 14.01
C ARG A 106 15.77 -2.05 15.03
N GLY A 107 15.43 -2.67 16.15
CA GLY A 107 16.36 -3.06 17.22
C GLY A 107 16.74 -1.93 18.17
N LEU A 108 16.03 -0.78 18.14
CA LEU A 108 16.31 0.32 19.07
C LEU A 108 15.70 0.04 20.44
N GLN A 109 16.49 0.29 21.51
CA GLN A 109 16.09 0.06 22.88
C GLN A 109 16.66 1.15 23.82
N GLY A 110 16.08 1.29 25.02
CA GLY A 110 16.56 2.21 26.04
C GLY A 110 16.72 3.64 25.53
N GLU A 111 17.85 4.26 25.82
CA GLU A 111 18.14 5.66 25.45
C GLU A 111 18.10 5.90 23.92
N GLN A 112 18.49 4.91 23.10
CA GLN A 112 18.46 5.01 21.65
C GLN A 112 17.01 5.10 21.13
N LEU A 113 16.10 4.36 21.75
CA LEU A 113 14.67 4.41 21.43
C LEU A 113 14.09 5.79 21.76
N GLU A 114 14.36 6.32 22.95
CA GLU A 114 13.85 7.63 23.36
C GLU A 114 14.41 8.76 22.47
N LYS A 115 15.68 8.73 22.13
CA LYS A 115 16.27 9.66 21.15
C LYS A 115 15.61 9.58 19.75
N ALA A 116 15.27 8.37 19.31
CA ALA A 116 14.58 8.20 18.03
C ALA A 116 13.15 8.78 18.07
N LEU A 117 12.42 8.58 19.17
CA LEU A 117 11.08 9.14 19.35
C LEU A 117 11.10 10.67 19.41
N GLU A 118 12.06 11.27 20.11
CA GLU A 118 12.23 12.73 20.14
C GLU A 118 12.56 13.29 18.75
N LYS A 119 13.38 12.57 17.98
CA LYS A 119 13.66 12.95 16.59
C LYS A 119 12.40 12.88 15.73
N TYR A 120 11.55 11.86 15.87
CA TYR A 120 10.28 11.76 15.14
C TYR A 120 9.33 12.90 15.53
N LYS A 121 9.29 13.28 16.80
CA LYS A 121 8.55 14.44 17.28
C LYS A 121 9.00 15.71 16.57
N GLY A 122 10.30 16.03 16.63
CA GLY A 122 10.85 17.20 15.95
C GLY A 122 10.52 17.24 14.45
N LEU A 123 10.63 16.07 13.78
CA LEU A 123 10.30 15.93 12.37
C LEU A 123 8.82 16.26 12.09
N GLN A 124 7.89 15.72 12.89
CA GLN A 124 6.46 15.89 12.66
C GLN A 124 5.93 17.25 13.11
N GLU A 125 6.43 17.80 14.21
CA GLU A 125 5.94 19.09 14.77
C GLU A 125 6.62 20.30 14.14
N VAL A 126 7.92 20.21 13.85
CA VAL A 126 8.73 21.36 13.46
C VAL A 126 9.08 21.34 11.98
N GLU A 127 9.75 20.27 11.53
CA GLU A 127 10.34 20.23 10.18
C GLU A 127 9.28 20.05 9.10
N MET A 128 8.41 19.06 9.24
CA MET A 128 7.39 18.72 8.24
C MET A 128 6.00 19.25 8.59
N LYS A 129 5.75 19.58 9.85
CA LYS A 129 4.46 20.06 10.39
C LYS A 129 3.29 19.11 10.12
N THR A 130 3.58 17.83 9.97
CA THR A 130 2.55 16.82 9.71
C THR A 130 1.67 16.55 10.93
N ALA A 131 2.14 16.90 12.14
CA ALA A 131 1.37 16.78 13.38
C ALA A 131 0.41 17.96 13.65
N GLU A 132 0.34 18.96 12.76
CA GLU A 132 -0.54 20.14 12.93
C GLU A 132 -2.04 19.81 12.83
N SER A 133 -2.40 18.75 12.14
CA SER A 133 -3.77 18.24 12.03
C SER A 133 -3.79 16.76 11.65
N GLU A 134 -4.92 16.10 11.96
CA GLU A 134 -5.15 14.71 11.52
C GLU A 134 -5.09 14.60 9.99
N ARG A 135 -5.59 15.60 9.27
CA ARG A 135 -5.56 15.63 7.80
C ARG A 135 -4.14 15.71 7.27
N ALA A 136 -3.29 16.59 7.81
CA ALA A 136 -1.90 16.73 7.39
C ALA A 136 -1.12 15.43 7.64
N LEU A 137 -1.37 14.79 8.78
CA LEU A 137 -0.76 13.51 9.12
C LEU A 137 -1.21 12.39 8.16
N PHE A 138 -2.50 12.29 7.90
CA PHE A 138 -3.05 11.30 6.98
C PHE A 138 -2.58 11.51 5.54
N ASP A 139 -2.52 12.75 5.06
CA ASP A 139 -1.98 13.08 3.74
C ASP A 139 -0.50 12.67 3.62
N TRP A 140 0.27 12.79 4.70
CA TRP A 140 1.65 12.31 4.72
C TRP A 140 1.74 10.78 4.64
N THR A 141 0.95 10.05 5.43
CA THR A 141 0.95 8.57 5.39
C THR A 141 0.44 8.05 4.05
N SER A 142 -0.60 8.67 3.48
CA SER A 142 -1.16 8.30 2.18
C SER A 142 -0.13 8.40 1.05
N LYS A 143 0.75 9.41 1.05
CA LYS A 143 1.83 9.54 0.06
C LYS A 143 2.79 8.34 0.09
N GLN A 144 3.01 7.73 1.27
CA GLN A 144 3.88 6.56 1.37
C GLN A 144 3.27 5.33 0.68
N THR A 145 1.94 5.18 0.70
CA THR A 145 1.27 4.06 0.02
C THR A 145 1.45 4.10 -1.49
N TYR A 146 1.59 5.28 -2.10
CA TYR A 146 1.84 5.43 -3.53
C TYR A 146 3.24 4.97 -3.94
N ILE A 147 4.23 5.05 -3.03
CA ILE A 147 5.57 4.49 -3.28
C ILE A 147 5.46 2.96 -3.37
N ALA A 148 4.78 2.32 -2.43
CA ALA A 148 4.56 0.87 -2.45
C ALA A 148 3.75 0.45 -3.69
N LEU A 149 2.67 1.18 -4.01
CA LEU A 149 1.87 0.95 -5.21
C LEU A 149 2.73 1.01 -6.49
N ALA A 150 3.57 2.04 -6.65
CA ALA A 150 4.41 2.20 -7.83
C ALA A 150 5.41 1.04 -7.97
N ASN A 151 6.00 0.57 -6.86
CA ASN A 151 6.90 -0.57 -6.86
C ASN A 151 6.16 -1.88 -7.20
N MET A 152 4.94 -2.09 -6.68
CA MET A 152 4.10 -3.23 -7.06
C MET A 152 3.82 -3.25 -8.56
N LEU A 153 3.41 -2.11 -9.14
CA LEU A 153 3.09 -1.99 -10.56
C LEU A 153 4.32 -2.25 -11.45
N THR A 154 5.46 -1.68 -11.07
CA THR A 154 6.72 -1.85 -11.81
C THR A 154 7.24 -3.27 -11.68
N GLY A 155 7.20 -3.83 -10.48
CA GLY A 155 7.62 -5.20 -10.21
C GLY A 155 6.74 -6.23 -10.92
N ALA A 156 5.40 -6.04 -10.91
CA ALA A 156 4.48 -6.89 -11.66
C ALA A 156 4.81 -6.88 -13.16
N ALA A 157 4.99 -5.70 -13.76
CA ALA A 157 5.37 -5.57 -15.17
C ALA A 157 6.73 -6.23 -15.49
N ALA A 158 7.69 -6.17 -14.55
CA ALA A 158 9.01 -6.78 -14.72
C ALA A 158 8.96 -8.30 -14.79
N ILE A 159 7.95 -8.92 -14.16
CA ILE A 159 7.73 -10.38 -14.21
C ILE A 159 6.61 -10.79 -15.18
N GLY A 160 6.16 -9.87 -16.06
CA GLY A 160 5.15 -10.15 -17.08
C GLY A 160 3.70 -10.24 -16.58
N VAL A 161 3.40 -9.61 -15.45
CA VAL A 161 2.06 -9.57 -14.85
C VAL A 161 1.43 -8.19 -15.09
N ASP A 162 0.26 -8.18 -15.70
CA ASP A 162 -0.54 -6.98 -15.92
C ASP A 162 -1.19 -6.47 -14.62
N SER A 163 -1.30 -5.15 -14.49
CA SER A 163 -1.86 -4.51 -13.31
C SER A 163 -2.60 -3.22 -13.64
N CYS A 164 -3.48 -2.78 -12.75
CA CYS A 164 -4.19 -1.52 -12.89
C CYS A 164 -4.34 -0.84 -11.52
N PRO A 165 -3.79 0.38 -11.33
CA PRO A 165 -4.09 1.19 -10.15
C PRO A 165 -5.50 1.76 -10.26
N ILE A 166 -6.25 1.73 -9.16
CA ILE A 166 -7.65 2.17 -9.10
C ILE A 166 -7.84 3.17 -7.96
N GLU A 167 -8.39 4.33 -8.29
CA GLU A 167 -8.90 5.32 -7.32
C GLU A 167 -10.40 5.56 -7.47
N GLY A 168 -11.01 4.98 -8.52
CA GLY A 168 -12.40 5.21 -8.89
C GLY A 168 -13.39 4.41 -8.04
N PHE A 169 -13.51 4.75 -6.74
CA PHE A 169 -14.48 4.16 -5.82
C PHE A 169 -14.89 5.18 -4.75
N ASN A 170 -16.01 4.92 -4.06
CA ASN A 170 -16.44 5.72 -2.93
C ASN A 170 -15.68 5.27 -1.67
N TYR A 171 -14.83 6.13 -1.14
CA TYR A 171 -13.95 5.84 0.02
C TYR A 171 -14.74 5.49 1.27
N ASP A 172 -15.80 6.25 1.58
CA ASP A 172 -16.59 6.04 2.80
C ASP A 172 -17.31 4.69 2.76
N LYS A 173 -17.93 4.36 1.62
CA LYS A 173 -18.60 3.07 1.43
C LYS A 173 -17.65 1.89 1.41
N MET A 174 -16.46 2.06 0.81
CA MET A 174 -15.41 1.06 0.85
C MET A 174 -14.99 0.78 2.30
N ASN A 175 -14.69 1.83 3.06
CA ASN A 175 -14.30 1.73 4.46
C ASN A 175 -15.41 1.09 5.32
N GLU A 176 -16.67 1.49 5.13
CA GLU A 176 -17.84 0.94 5.85
C GLU A 176 -17.93 -0.58 5.66
N VAL A 177 -17.86 -1.06 4.41
CA VAL A 177 -17.95 -2.50 4.12
C VAL A 177 -16.75 -3.27 4.66
N LEU A 178 -15.53 -2.79 4.42
CA LEU A 178 -14.33 -3.48 4.87
C LEU A 178 -14.23 -3.55 6.39
N ALA A 179 -14.65 -2.50 7.10
CA ALA A 179 -14.70 -2.48 8.57
C ALA A 179 -15.79 -3.45 9.11
N ALA A 180 -16.96 -3.48 8.47
CA ALA A 180 -18.04 -4.41 8.84
C ALA A 180 -17.63 -5.88 8.65
N GLU A 181 -16.76 -6.17 7.70
CA GLU A 181 -16.15 -7.51 7.51
C GLU A 181 -14.96 -7.78 8.46
N GLY A 182 -14.62 -6.84 9.36
CA GLY A 182 -13.57 -7.01 10.35
C GLY A 182 -12.14 -7.00 9.76
N LEU A 183 -11.94 -6.40 8.59
CA LEU A 183 -10.66 -6.42 7.89
C LEU A 183 -9.68 -5.36 8.37
N PHE A 184 -10.17 -4.29 8.98
CA PHE A 184 -9.37 -3.26 9.64
C PHE A 184 -10.21 -2.46 10.64
N ASP A 185 -9.54 -1.75 11.55
CA ASP A 185 -10.18 -0.77 12.43
C ASP A 185 -10.19 0.61 11.71
N PRO A 186 -11.37 1.21 11.48
CA PRO A 186 -11.47 2.51 10.80
C PRO A 186 -10.87 3.68 11.60
N ASN A 187 -10.50 3.45 12.88
CA ASN A 187 -9.84 4.43 13.73
C ASN A 187 -8.30 4.34 13.66
N GLU A 188 -7.75 3.30 13.05
CA GLU A 188 -6.32 3.09 12.85
C GLU A 188 -5.86 3.48 11.43
#